data_af8efc47f901b4f454613e6520753884
#
_entry.id   af8efc47f901b4f454613e6520753884
#
_cell.length_a   1.000
_cell.length_b   1.000
_cell.length_c   1.000
_cell.angle_alpha   90.00
_cell.angle_beta   90.00
_cell.angle_gamma   90.00
#
_symmetry.space_group_name_H-M   'P 1'
#
loop_
_entity.id
_entity.type
_entity.pdbx_description
1 polymer ?
#
loop_
_entity_poly.entity_id
_entity_poly.type
_entity_poly.pdbx_seq_one_letter_code
_entity_poly.pdbx_strand_id
1 'polypeptide(L)'
;MNSLSQKDIEGQLFFLSREAIKTIVLSSKCGILSSFRPSKKSSHSNNINTLSNFSPLICIYRKASPVFIHNKTSHGFDESTFKKDIHPATNALMTLSLLELSNYYSHYKDKVRNVNSLEESYSYLIKEQLEFYSENLRNSEGVFVEKKNLSDSNSKGYNLVEKDKKFNFSDQAIMMSAYYLYSKNNPNDSVSIEYKNFSLQILDMFLDFNEAMYDVSFEEGCKLLFAFNLFYSYSTEEKCKSLIIDLSDFLINKLEEKNYYSDSLDNCSILALTLLDSFKHTEIISFKEKSDEIYDKLQELYDEEKGMFLKPIDKKEIKYSSLEISFYFLAFLIHAKDKEDASQYKNMLHSLYKKFFISSGLVCSWPEAPSLDEVERYRGLSLQSKDMLDESFFRMPNLPSPASSGMAPILAKSLLYSKKKDSFTRNSDTFDSGKNMFVYFTLIHFLMDDVIEGMDFNLASENQDIPSVDNMIENIPSTEDISDIPKYIE
;
A
#
# COMPACT_ATOMS: atom_id res chain seq x y z
N MET A 1 -17.25 -3.68 25.53
CA MET A 1 -16.03 -3.99 24.73
C MET A 1 -15.70 -2.73 23.94
N ASN A 2 -14.52 -2.16 24.14
CA ASN A 2 -14.13 -1.00 23.37
C ASN A 2 -13.94 -1.43 21.92
N SER A 3 -14.74 -0.88 21.00
CA SER A 3 -14.55 -1.09 19.56
C SER A 3 -13.27 -0.36 19.14
N LEU A 4 -12.48 -0.94 18.24
CA LEU A 4 -11.39 -0.23 17.58
C LEU A 4 -11.89 1.09 16.99
N SER A 5 -11.13 2.14 17.14
CA SER A 5 -11.40 3.37 16.41
C SER A 5 -11.08 3.19 14.93
N GLN A 6 -11.68 4.02 14.09
CA GLN A 6 -11.34 4.04 12.66
C GLN A 6 -9.84 4.32 12.46
N LYS A 7 -9.26 5.25 13.23
CA LYS A 7 -7.84 5.58 13.20
C LYS A 7 -6.93 4.39 13.54
N ASP A 8 -7.36 3.52 14.48
CA ASP A 8 -6.59 2.31 14.79
C ASP A 8 -6.59 1.33 13.61
N ILE A 9 -7.73 1.16 12.95
CA ILE A 9 -7.87 0.31 11.76
C ILE A 9 -6.98 0.84 10.62
N GLU A 10 -7.04 2.14 10.34
CA GLU A 10 -6.20 2.80 9.33
C GLU A 10 -4.71 2.58 9.59
N GLY A 11 -4.28 2.80 10.84
CA GLY A 11 -2.90 2.59 11.21
C GLY A 11 -2.42 1.16 11.07
N GLN A 12 -3.26 0.21 11.41
CA GLN A 12 -2.90 -1.20 11.28
C GLN A 12 -2.83 -1.64 9.82
N LEU A 13 -3.73 -1.15 8.96
CA LEU A 13 -3.69 -1.42 7.53
C LEU A 13 -2.50 -0.75 6.84
N PHE A 14 -2.17 0.49 7.24
CA PHE A 14 -0.98 1.16 6.76
C PHE A 14 0.30 0.41 7.16
N PHE A 15 0.42 0.05 8.43
CA PHE A 15 1.55 -0.74 8.93
C PHE A 15 1.67 -2.10 8.24
N LEU A 16 0.56 -2.82 8.08
CA LEU A 16 0.51 -4.07 7.32
C LEU A 16 1.04 -3.87 5.89
N SER A 17 0.57 -2.82 5.21
CA SER A 17 0.94 -2.53 3.82
C SER A 17 2.42 -2.17 3.70
N ARG A 18 2.95 -1.35 4.61
CA ARG A 18 4.35 -0.98 4.70
C ARG A 18 5.26 -2.20 4.87
N GLU A 19 4.96 -3.06 5.85
CA GLU A 19 5.75 -4.26 6.12
C GLU A 19 5.61 -5.31 5.01
N ALA A 20 4.44 -5.38 4.37
CA ALA A 20 4.24 -6.23 3.19
C ALA A 20 5.11 -5.80 2.02
N ILE A 21 5.09 -4.50 1.66
CA ILE A 21 5.94 -3.95 0.59
C ILE A 21 7.42 -4.19 0.91
N LYS A 22 7.86 -3.86 2.12
CA LYS A 22 9.24 -4.11 2.57
C LYS A 22 9.63 -5.59 2.40
N THR A 23 8.81 -6.52 2.87
CA THR A 23 9.07 -7.95 2.77
C THR A 23 9.09 -8.44 1.32
N ILE A 24 8.11 -8.02 0.51
CA ILE A 24 8.03 -8.43 -0.90
C ILE A 24 9.22 -7.91 -1.68
N VAL A 25 9.55 -6.62 -1.54
CA VAL A 25 10.59 -5.97 -2.33
C VAL A 25 11.99 -6.36 -1.90
N LEU A 26 12.23 -6.51 -0.60
CA LEU A 26 13.58 -6.73 -0.08
C LEU A 26 13.91 -8.21 0.19
N SER A 27 12.90 -9.08 0.38
CA SER A 27 13.15 -10.44 0.88
C SER A 27 12.53 -11.56 0.06
N SER A 28 11.51 -11.29 -0.77
CA SER A 28 10.77 -12.36 -1.46
C SER A 28 11.58 -13.12 -2.51
N LYS A 29 12.56 -12.47 -3.14
CA LYS A 29 13.28 -12.94 -4.34
C LYS A 29 12.38 -13.22 -5.55
N CYS A 30 11.09 -12.83 -5.49
CA CYS A 30 10.12 -13.11 -6.55
C CYS A 30 10.29 -12.14 -7.73
N GLY A 31 11.46 -12.13 -8.36
CA GLY A 31 11.72 -11.18 -9.45
C GLY A 31 13.16 -11.20 -9.94
N ILE A 32 13.55 -10.11 -10.57
CA ILE A 32 14.94 -9.83 -10.95
C ILE A 32 15.55 -9.03 -9.81
N LEU A 33 16.70 -9.48 -9.32
CA LEU A 33 17.39 -8.89 -8.18
C LEU A 33 18.30 -7.74 -8.63
N SER A 34 18.42 -6.73 -7.78
CA SER A 34 19.45 -5.70 -7.92
C SER A 34 20.84 -6.31 -7.88
N SER A 35 21.72 -5.83 -8.73
CA SER A 35 23.15 -6.21 -8.73
C SER A 35 23.97 -5.42 -7.72
N PHE A 36 23.31 -4.60 -6.91
CA PHE A 36 23.96 -3.72 -5.95
C PHE A 36 24.91 -4.48 -5.02
N ARG A 37 26.16 -4.07 -5.02
CA ARG A 37 27.18 -4.50 -4.06
C ARG A 37 27.71 -3.27 -3.34
N PRO A 38 27.47 -3.13 -2.04
CA PRO A 38 28.01 -2.00 -1.30
C PRO A 38 29.55 -1.93 -1.48
N SER A 39 30.03 -0.76 -1.88
CA SER A 39 31.45 -0.50 -2.02
C SER A 39 32.10 -0.57 -0.63
N LYS A 40 33.12 -1.41 -0.45
CA LYS A 40 33.88 -1.55 0.81
C LYS A 40 34.66 -0.29 1.23
N LYS A 41 34.59 0.80 0.45
CA LYS A 41 35.43 2.00 0.62
C LYS A 41 34.74 3.26 1.10
N SER A 42 33.41 3.29 1.26
CA SER A 42 32.73 4.47 1.81
C SER A 42 32.62 4.39 3.33
N SER A 43 33.60 4.92 4.02
CA SER A 43 33.66 5.01 5.50
C SER A 43 32.68 6.02 6.10
N HIS A 44 31.76 6.60 5.33
CA HIS A 44 30.87 7.68 5.77
C HIS A 44 29.36 7.43 5.67
N SER A 45 28.90 6.27 5.21
CA SER A 45 27.49 5.92 5.30
C SER A 45 27.30 4.50 5.83
N ASN A 46 27.01 4.40 7.12
CA ASN A 46 26.57 3.13 7.75
C ASN A 46 25.26 2.60 7.15
N ASN A 47 24.60 3.35 6.27
CA ASN A 47 23.25 3.17 5.81
C ASN A 47 23.14 2.22 4.59
N ILE A 48 24.13 2.24 3.70
CA ILE A 48 24.17 1.35 2.51
C ILE A 48 24.37 -0.13 2.88
N ASN A 49 24.91 -0.40 4.06
CA ASN A 49 25.03 -1.77 4.58
C ASN A 49 23.69 -2.45 4.87
N THR A 50 22.60 -1.71 4.95
CA THR A 50 21.26 -2.26 5.23
C THR A 50 20.77 -3.15 4.08
N LEU A 51 20.99 -2.75 2.82
CA LEU A 51 20.59 -3.56 1.66
C LEU A 51 21.45 -4.81 1.45
N SER A 52 22.67 -4.86 2.00
CA SER A 52 23.56 -6.01 1.82
C SER A 52 23.04 -7.32 2.41
N ASN A 53 22.11 -7.23 3.36
CA ASN A 53 21.47 -8.37 4.02
C ASN A 53 20.19 -8.82 3.33
N PHE A 54 19.73 -8.08 2.31
CA PHE A 54 18.50 -8.32 1.57
C PHE A 54 18.77 -8.78 0.13
N SER A 55 17.71 -9.13 -0.57
CA SER A 55 17.70 -9.48 -1.99
C SER A 55 16.74 -8.54 -2.74
N PRO A 56 17.09 -7.24 -2.89
CA PRO A 56 16.17 -6.23 -3.40
C PRO A 56 15.76 -6.53 -4.85
N LEU A 57 14.48 -6.27 -5.16
CA LEU A 57 13.91 -6.48 -6.48
C LEU A 57 14.01 -5.21 -7.32
N ILE A 58 14.61 -5.30 -8.50
CA ILE A 58 14.48 -4.28 -9.55
C ILE A 58 13.24 -4.52 -10.43
N CYS A 59 12.74 -5.75 -10.44
CA CYS A 59 11.55 -6.12 -11.19
C CYS A 59 10.85 -7.29 -10.50
N ILE A 60 9.53 -7.24 -10.35
CA ILE A 60 8.74 -8.30 -9.71
C ILE A 60 8.06 -9.19 -10.74
N TYR A 61 8.10 -10.51 -10.53
CA TYR A 61 7.34 -11.49 -11.31
C TYR A 61 5.90 -11.60 -10.84
N ARG A 62 5.02 -12.03 -11.75
CA ARG A 62 3.58 -12.06 -11.52
C ARG A 62 3.14 -13.00 -10.40
N LYS A 63 3.76 -14.17 -10.31
CA LYS A 63 3.30 -15.23 -9.39
C LYS A 63 4.45 -16.02 -8.79
N ALA A 64 4.24 -16.44 -7.55
CA ALA A 64 5.02 -17.43 -6.86
C ALA A 64 4.10 -18.36 -6.06
N SER A 65 4.53 -19.58 -5.77
CA SER A 65 3.93 -20.35 -4.69
C SER A 65 4.69 -19.97 -3.41
N PRO A 66 4.00 -19.47 -2.38
CA PRO A 66 4.66 -18.94 -1.20
C PRO A 66 5.08 -20.05 -0.24
N VAL A 67 5.86 -21.00 -0.73
CA VAL A 67 6.62 -21.86 0.17
C VAL A 67 7.82 -21.03 0.63
N PHE A 68 7.73 -20.51 1.86
CA PHE A 68 8.85 -19.79 2.46
C PHE A 68 9.94 -20.79 2.84
N ILE A 69 11.11 -20.57 2.31
CA ILE A 69 12.32 -21.23 2.77
C ILE A 69 12.87 -20.37 3.91
N HIS A 70 12.55 -20.75 5.15
CA HIS A 70 13.19 -20.22 6.34
C HIS A 70 14.31 -21.15 6.78
N ASN A 71 15.50 -20.86 6.33
CA ASN A 71 16.70 -21.43 6.96
C ASN A 71 17.61 -20.30 7.42
N LYS A 72 18.62 -20.61 8.23
CA LYS A 72 19.55 -19.61 8.80
C LYS A 72 20.32 -18.80 7.75
N THR A 73 20.33 -19.23 6.49
CA THR A 73 21.13 -18.66 5.42
C THR A 73 20.32 -18.14 4.23
N SER A 74 19.03 -18.43 4.13
CA SER A 74 18.20 -18.02 3.01
C SER A 74 16.77 -17.73 3.46
N HIS A 75 16.29 -16.52 3.15
CA HIS A 75 14.91 -16.11 3.30
C HIS A 75 14.33 -15.81 1.92
N GLY A 76 13.08 -16.15 1.68
CA GLY A 76 12.40 -15.84 0.42
C GLY A 76 11.40 -16.91 0.00
N PHE A 77 10.79 -16.70 -1.16
CA PHE A 77 9.93 -17.70 -1.78
C PHE A 77 10.78 -18.76 -2.51
N ASP A 78 10.19 -19.92 -2.73
CA ASP A 78 10.81 -20.97 -3.54
C ASP A 78 10.85 -20.53 -5.03
N GLU A 79 12.06 -20.25 -5.52
CA GLU A 79 12.31 -19.75 -6.87
C GLU A 79 11.87 -20.73 -7.96
N SER A 80 11.84 -22.04 -7.68
CA SER A 80 11.38 -23.07 -8.62
C SER A 80 9.91 -22.93 -9.00
N THR A 81 9.14 -22.21 -8.20
CA THR A 81 7.69 -22.03 -8.36
C THR A 81 7.32 -20.73 -9.07
N PHE A 82 8.29 -19.91 -9.45
CA PHE A 82 8.02 -18.60 -10.04
C PHE A 82 7.47 -18.70 -11.45
N LYS A 83 6.35 -17.98 -11.67
CA LYS A 83 5.88 -17.66 -13.00
C LYS A 83 6.51 -16.33 -13.41
N LYS A 84 7.57 -16.42 -14.20
CA LYS A 84 8.47 -15.31 -14.57
C LYS A 84 7.84 -14.33 -15.59
N ASP A 85 6.51 -14.15 -15.59
CA ASP A 85 5.82 -13.10 -16.34
C ASP A 85 5.97 -11.76 -15.60
N ILE A 86 6.15 -10.68 -16.35
CA ILE A 86 6.38 -9.32 -15.84
C ILE A 86 5.28 -8.41 -16.38
N HIS A 87 4.55 -7.76 -15.50
CA HIS A 87 3.50 -6.81 -15.83
C HIS A 87 3.97 -5.38 -15.52
N PRO A 88 3.87 -4.44 -16.48
CA PRO A 88 4.30 -3.06 -16.25
C PRO A 88 3.60 -2.38 -15.07
N ALA A 89 2.26 -2.39 -15.02
CA ALA A 89 1.52 -1.77 -13.92
C ALA A 89 1.90 -2.31 -12.54
N THR A 90 2.10 -3.64 -12.41
CA THR A 90 2.52 -4.24 -11.13
C THR A 90 3.86 -3.71 -10.67
N ASN A 91 4.79 -3.54 -11.61
CA ASN A 91 6.13 -3.00 -11.35
C ASN A 91 6.07 -1.50 -11.03
N ALA A 92 5.27 -0.72 -11.74
CA ALA A 92 5.05 0.69 -11.45
C ALA A 92 4.42 0.91 -10.06
N LEU A 93 3.42 0.09 -9.66
CA LEU A 93 2.82 0.15 -8.33
C LEU A 93 3.82 -0.22 -7.22
N MET A 94 4.74 -1.16 -7.48
CA MET A 94 5.85 -1.45 -6.58
C MET A 94 6.73 -0.21 -6.37
N THR A 95 7.13 0.45 -7.44
CA THR A 95 7.96 1.67 -7.39
C THR A 95 7.21 2.84 -6.73
N LEU A 96 5.94 3.05 -7.08
CA LEU A 96 5.08 4.06 -6.45
C LEU A 96 4.93 3.84 -4.94
N SER A 97 4.76 2.58 -4.50
CA SER A 97 4.73 2.26 -3.07
C SER A 97 6.02 2.65 -2.36
N LEU A 98 7.18 2.42 -3.00
CA LEU A 98 8.46 2.84 -2.42
C LEU A 98 8.62 4.35 -2.42
N LEU A 99 8.15 5.05 -3.46
CA LEU A 99 8.19 6.52 -3.54
C LEU A 99 7.34 7.15 -2.42
N GLU A 100 6.13 6.68 -2.20
CA GLU A 100 5.28 7.18 -1.12
C GLU A 100 5.84 6.83 0.26
N LEU A 101 6.35 5.61 0.45
CA LEU A 101 7.03 5.25 1.70
C LEU A 101 8.31 6.05 1.93
N SER A 102 9.05 6.43 0.88
CA SER A 102 10.18 7.36 1.01
C SER A 102 9.73 8.72 1.54
N ASN A 103 8.60 9.25 1.03
CA ASN A 103 8.02 10.50 1.54
C ASN A 103 7.61 10.37 3.02
N TYR A 104 6.96 9.26 3.37
CA TYR A 104 6.62 8.95 4.75
C TYR A 104 7.85 8.93 5.67
N TYR A 105 8.92 8.25 5.27
CA TYR A 105 10.15 8.22 6.07
C TYR A 105 10.87 9.57 6.14
N SER A 106 10.86 10.34 5.04
CA SER A 106 11.43 11.69 5.02
C SER A 106 10.77 12.63 6.04
N HIS A 107 9.44 12.48 6.24
CA HIS A 107 8.69 13.25 7.22
C HIS A 107 9.20 13.01 8.68
N TYR A 108 9.69 11.80 8.96
CA TYR A 108 10.17 11.41 10.29
C TYR A 108 11.70 11.40 10.43
N LYS A 109 12.44 11.85 9.42
CA LYS A 109 13.90 11.78 9.36
C LYS A 109 14.61 12.34 10.58
N ASP A 110 14.13 13.47 11.08
CA ASP A 110 14.71 14.18 12.23
C ASP A 110 14.13 13.71 13.57
N LYS A 111 13.04 12.95 13.55
CA LYS A 111 12.30 12.54 14.74
C LYS A 111 12.68 11.14 15.23
N VAL A 112 13.18 10.26 14.35
CA VAL A 112 13.45 8.85 14.66
C VAL A 112 14.83 8.41 14.15
N ARG A 113 15.58 7.73 15.01
CA ARG A 113 16.87 7.10 14.65
C ARG A 113 16.61 5.93 13.71
N ASN A 114 17.46 5.67 12.74
CA ASN A 114 17.40 4.55 11.77
C ASN A 114 16.41 4.70 10.59
N VAL A 115 15.54 5.70 10.54
CA VAL A 115 14.64 5.95 9.40
C VAL A 115 15.46 6.31 8.14
N ASN A 116 16.54 7.03 8.28
CA ASN A 116 17.39 7.47 7.17
C ASN A 116 17.93 6.32 6.31
N SER A 117 18.19 5.14 6.88
CA SER A 117 18.74 4.02 6.16
C SER A 117 17.74 3.37 5.16
N LEU A 118 16.45 3.37 5.48
CA LEU A 118 15.43 2.85 4.58
C LEU A 118 15.10 3.83 3.47
N GLU A 119 14.99 5.13 3.77
CA GLU A 119 14.76 6.17 2.77
C GLU A 119 15.82 6.17 1.68
N GLU A 120 17.11 6.21 2.07
CA GLU A 120 18.23 6.16 1.14
C GLU A 120 18.26 4.87 0.32
N SER A 121 17.95 3.74 0.96
CA SER A 121 17.88 2.43 0.32
C SER A 121 16.76 2.36 -0.73
N TYR A 122 15.60 2.93 -0.40
CA TYR A 122 14.46 2.99 -1.33
C TYR A 122 14.76 3.95 -2.48
N SER A 123 15.31 5.13 -2.22
CA SER A 123 15.69 6.09 -3.27
C SER A 123 16.63 5.49 -4.30
N TYR A 124 17.64 4.75 -3.83
CA TYR A 124 18.56 4.03 -4.73
C TYR A 124 17.82 2.97 -5.56
N LEU A 125 17.02 2.13 -4.90
CA LEU A 125 16.32 1.02 -5.56
C LEU A 125 15.28 1.51 -6.56
N ILE A 126 14.56 2.58 -6.25
CA ILE A 126 13.58 3.22 -7.13
C ILE A 126 14.26 3.65 -8.45
N LYS A 127 15.42 4.27 -8.38
CA LYS A 127 16.16 4.71 -9.57
C LYS A 127 16.55 3.51 -10.45
N GLU A 128 17.12 2.45 -9.87
CA GLU A 128 17.43 1.21 -10.61
C GLU A 128 16.18 0.58 -11.24
N GLN A 129 15.03 0.61 -10.54
CA GLN A 129 13.76 0.09 -11.06
C GLN A 129 13.31 0.88 -12.30
N LEU A 130 13.28 2.21 -12.23
CA LEU A 130 12.85 3.06 -13.34
C LEU A 130 13.79 2.95 -14.55
N GLU A 131 15.09 2.92 -14.32
CA GLU A 131 16.10 2.66 -15.39
C GLU A 131 15.82 1.30 -16.04
N PHE A 132 15.66 0.26 -15.24
CA PHE A 132 15.35 -1.08 -15.74
C PHE A 132 14.05 -1.12 -16.57
N TYR A 133 12.99 -0.41 -16.16
CA TYR A 133 11.72 -0.39 -16.89
C TYR A 133 11.85 0.30 -18.23
N SER A 134 12.53 1.45 -18.29
CA SER A 134 12.74 2.18 -19.54
C SER A 134 13.53 1.38 -20.58
N GLU A 135 14.52 0.61 -20.13
CA GLU A 135 15.39 -0.18 -21.00
C GLU A 135 14.78 -1.54 -21.41
N ASN A 136 14.00 -2.15 -20.52
CA ASN A 136 13.68 -3.57 -20.67
C ASN A 136 12.18 -3.88 -20.80
N LEU A 137 11.28 -3.02 -20.37
CA LEU A 137 9.83 -3.28 -20.43
C LEU A 137 9.13 -2.59 -21.60
N ARG A 138 9.84 -1.81 -22.41
CA ARG A 138 9.28 -1.18 -23.60
C ARG A 138 9.46 -2.09 -24.83
N ASN A 139 8.56 -1.93 -25.79
CA ASN A 139 8.68 -2.54 -27.11
C ASN A 139 9.39 -1.59 -28.11
N SER A 140 9.47 -1.97 -29.36
CA SER A 140 10.07 -1.16 -30.43
C SER A 140 9.32 0.14 -30.74
N GLU A 141 8.04 0.23 -30.37
CA GLU A 141 7.21 1.42 -30.52
C GLU A 141 7.32 2.37 -29.32
N GLY A 142 8.03 1.96 -28.28
CA GLY A 142 8.29 2.76 -27.09
C GLY A 142 7.24 2.64 -25.99
N VAL A 143 6.21 1.79 -26.12
CA VAL A 143 5.18 1.55 -25.11
C VAL A 143 5.56 0.39 -24.19
N PHE A 144 5.13 0.44 -22.92
CA PHE A 144 5.35 -0.63 -21.95
C PHE A 144 4.47 -1.83 -22.26
N VAL A 145 5.06 -3.03 -22.29
CA VAL A 145 4.38 -4.28 -22.64
C VAL A 145 4.72 -5.38 -21.66
N GLU A 146 3.85 -6.38 -21.56
CA GLU A 146 4.15 -7.57 -20.77
C GLU A 146 5.36 -8.33 -21.34
N LYS A 147 6.29 -8.67 -20.45
CA LYS A 147 7.47 -9.46 -20.77
C LYS A 147 7.45 -10.78 -20.02
N LYS A 148 8.25 -11.73 -20.52
CA LYS A 148 8.53 -12.99 -19.84
C LYS A 148 10.04 -13.20 -19.79
N ASN A 149 10.55 -13.49 -18.61
CA ASN A 149 11.96 -13.86 -18.46
C ASN A 149 12.16 -15.34 -18.76
N LEU A 150 12.90 -15.63 -19.83
CA LEU A 150 13.27 -16.98 -20.26
C LEU A 150 14.66 -17.41 -19.77
N SER A 151 15.33 -16.61 -18.96
CA SER A 151 16.66 -16.96 -18.45
C SER A 151 16.59 -18.17 -17.53
N ASP A 152 17.56 -19.06 -17.69
CA ASP A 152 17.82 -20.15 -16.76
C ASP A 152 18.49 -19.61 -15.49
N SER A 153 18.33 -20.33 -14.38
CA SER A 153 18.91 -19.96 -13.07
C SER A 153 20.43 -19.77 -13.09
N ASN A 154 21.12 -20.33 -14.08
CA ASN A 154 22.59 -20.27 -14.23
C ASN A 154 23.07 -19.24 -15.25
N SER A 155 22.19 -18.54 -15.95
CA SER A 155 22.57 -17.54 -16.96
C SER A 155 23.02 -16.23 -16.30
N LYS A 156 24.13 -15.66 -16.79
CA LYS A 156 24.53 -14.29 -16.44
C LYS A 156 23.65 -13.31 -17.24
N GLY A 157 22.68 -12.72 -16.59
CA GLY A 157 21.75 -11.75 -17.20
C GLY A 157 20.33 -12.28 -17.36
N TYR A 158 19.46 -11.48 -17.92
CA TYR A 158 18.06 -11.80 -18.17
C TYR A 158 17.75 -11.77 -19.66
N ASN A 159 16.91 -12.73 -20.10
CA ASN A 159 16.41 -12.81 -21.46
C ASN A 159 14.91 -12.53 -21.45
N LEU A 160 14.54 -11.25 -21.72
CA LEU A 160 13.16 -10.77 -21.67
C LEU A 160 12.57 -10.78 -23.07
N VAL A 161 11.52 -11.56 -23.25
CA VAL A 161 10.77 -11.62 -24.50
C VAL A 161 9.38 -11.01 -24.30
N GLU A 162 8.84 -10.39 -25.33
CA GLU A 162 7.47 -9.91 -25.34
C GLU A 162 6.50 -11.09 -25.25
N LYS A 163 5.55 -10.98 -24.34
CA LYS A 163 4.57 -12.05 -24.15
C LYS A 163 3.39 -11.88 -25.08
N ASP A 164 2.95 -10.65 -25.28
CA ASP A 164 1.87 -10.25 -26.18
C ASP A 164 2.27 -8.94 -26.89
N LYS A 165 1.78 -8.75 -28.11
CA LYS A 165 1.96 -7.49 -28.84
C LYS A 165 1.02 -6.39 -28.35
N LYS A 166 0.01 -6.75 -27.54
CA LYS A 166 -0.95 -5.81 -26.98
C LYS A 166 -0.35 -5.12 -25.76
N PHE A 167 -0.68 -3.85 -25.60
CA PHE A 167 -0.43 -3.09 -24.39
C PHE A 167 -1.75 -2.69 -23.74
N ASN A 168 -1.72 -2.43 -22.42
CA ASN A 168 -2.84 -1.86 -21.69
C ASN A 168 -2.60 -0.38 -21.46
N PHE A 169 -3.63 0.43 -21.58
CA PHE A 169 -3.55 1.87 -21.29
C PHE A 169 -3.25 2.13 -19.81
N SER A 170 -3.84 1.36 -18.89
CA SER A 170 -3.56 1.49 -17.46
C SER A 170 -2.09 1.21 -17.12
N ASP A 171 -1.41 0.30 -17.83
CA ASP A 171 0.02 0.06 -17.66
C ASP A 171 0.84 1.33 -17.95
N GLN A 172 0.51 2.04 -19.05
CA GLN A 172 1.18 3.29 -19.44
C GLN A 172 0.92 4.40 -18.42
N ALA A 173 -0.34 4.56 -17.98
CA ALA A 173 -0.74 5.64 -17.07
C ALA A 173 -0.14 5.46 -15.66
N ILE A 174 -0.04 4.24 -15.16
CA ILE A 174 0.59 3.98 -13.86
C ILE A 174 2.12 4.19 -13.95
N MET A 175 2.75 3.77 -15.05
CA MET A 175 4.16 4.07 -15.31
C MET A 175 4.41 5.57 -15.41
N MET A 176 3.56 6.31 -16.14
CA MET A 176 3.60 7.78 -16.21
C MET A 176 3.65 8.41 -14.81
N SER A 177 2.79 7.93 -13.91
CA SER A 177 2.74 8.42 -12.53
C SER A 177 4.02 8.12 -11.75
N ALA A 178 4.64 6.94 -11.94
CA ALA A 178 5.87 6.57 -11.25
C ALA A 178 7.07 7.45 -11.69
N TYR A 179 7.24 7.69 -12.97
CA TYR A 179 8.30 8.58 -13.48
C TYR A 179 8.10 10.02 -13.03
N TYR A 180 6.85 10.51 -13.05
CA TYR A 180 6.56 11.86 -12.60
C TYR A 180 6.84 12.05 -11.12
N LEU A 181 6.33 11.15 -10.27
CA LEU A 181 6.51 11.25 -8.82
C LEU A 181 8.00 11.16 -8.43
N TYR A 182 8.79 10.31 -9.12
CA TYR A 182 10.24 10.31 -8.92
C TYR A 182 10.87 11.67 -9.18
N SER A 183 10.54 12.29 -10.32
CA SER A 183 11.10 13.58 -10.69
C SER A 183 10.72 14.69 -9.70
N LYS A 184 9.49 14.65 -9.19
CA LYS A 184 8.98 15.58 -8.18
C LYS A 184 9.73 15.45 -6.85
N ASN A 185 9.96 14.21 -6.40
CA ASN A 185 10.61 13.93 -5.13
C ASN A 185 12.13 14.15 -5.17
N ASN A 186 12.75 14.06 -6.34
CA ASN A 186 14.20 14.14 -6.53
C ASN A 186 14.61 15.24 -7.53
N PRO A 187 14.23 16.52 -7.30
CA PRO A 187 14.41 17.59 -8.29
C PRO A 187 15.89 17.87 -8.65
N ASN A 188 16.80 17.48 -7.77
CA ASN A 188 18.24 17.67 -7.95
C ASN A 188 18.96 16.49 -8.61
N ASP A 189 18.26 15.38 -8.87
CA ASP A 189 18.86 14.25 -9.59
C ASP A 189 19.01 14.57 -11.09
N SER A 190 20.12 14.15 -11.68
CA SER A 190 20.45 14.42 -13.09
C SER A 190 19.40 13.89 -14.08
N VAL A 191 18.68 12.82 -13.75
CA VAL A 191 17.66 12.21 -14.62
C VAL A 191 16.25 12.75 -14.38
N SER A 192 16.04 13.58 -13.37
CA SER A 192 14.69 14.03 -12.99
C SER A 192 13.97 14.80 -14.10
N ILE A 193 14.68 15.68 -14.80
CA ILE A 193 14.11 16.43 -15.95
C ILE A 193 13.71 15.49 -17.09
N GLU A 194 14.55 14.48 -17.37
CA GLU A 194 14.27 13.48 -18.39
C GLU A 194 13.03 12.65 -18.03
N TYR A 195 12.92 12.18 -16.80
CA TYR A 195 11.79 11.41 -16.32
C TYR A 195 10.48 12.23 -16.30
N LYS A 196 10.55 13.51 -15.94
CA LYS A 196 9.40 14.40 -16.03
C LYS A 196 8.95 14.54 -17.49
N ASN A 197 9.86 14.83 -18.41
CA ASN A 197 9.53 14.99 -19.83
C ASN A 197 8.98 13.70 -20.42
N PHE A 198 9.56 12.55 -20.06
CA PHE A 198 9.06 11.25 -20.49
C PHE A 198 7.64 10.98 -19.99
N SER A 199 7.36 11.30 -18.74
CA SER A 199 6.00 11.20 -18.18
C SER A 199 5.00 12.10 -18.94
N LEU A 200 5.37 13.33 -19.24
CA LEU A 200 4.52 14.27 -20.00
C LEU A 200 4.31 13.81 -21.45
N GLN A 201 5.29 13.17 -22.08
CA GLN A 201 5.12 12.56 -23.40
C GLN A 201 4.08 11.43 -23.40
N ILE A 202 4.02 10.64 -22.32
CA ILE A 202 2.97 9.62 -22.16
C ILE A 202 1.60 10.30 -21.99
N LEU A 203 1.51 11.41 -21.27
CA LEU A 203 0.27 12.19 -21.16
C LEU A 203 -0.18 12.72 -22.52
N ASP A 204 0.74 13.31 -23.30
CA ASP A 204 0.43 13.80 -24.64
C ASP A 204 -0.04 12.67 -25.57
N MET A 205 0.54 11.46 -25.46
CA MET A 205 0.06 10.26 -26.18
C MET A 205 -1.41 9.95 -25.84
N PHE A 206 -1.82 10.04 -24.57
CA PHE A 206 -3.22 9.81 -24.18
C PHE A 206 -4.16 10.88 -24.76
N LEU A 207 -3.72 12.12 -24.85
CA LEU A 207 -4.50 13.21 -25.44
C LEU A 207 -4.65 13.04 -26.96
N ASP A 208 -3.60 12.57 -27.64
CA ASP A 208 -3.60 12.32 -29.08
C ASP A 208 -4.45 11.10 -29.48
N PHE A 209 -4.54 10.10 -28.63
CA PHE A 209 -5.25 8.83 -28.86
C PHE A 209 -6.44 8.61 -27.93
N ASN A 210 -7.08 9.68 -27.45
CA ASN A 210 -8.16 9.62 -26.47
C ASN A 210 -9.36 8.76 -26.95
N GLU A 211 -9.68 8.75 -28.24
CA GLU A 211 -10.77 7.94 -28.81
C GLU A 211 -10.60 6.44 -28.55
N ALA A 212 -9.36 5.94 -28.53
CA ALA A 212 -9.10 4.52 -28.27
C ALA A 212 -9.41 4.08 -26.83
N MET A 213 -9.52 5.04 -25.90
CA MET A 213 -9.88 4.73 -24.51
C MET A 213 -11.35 4.34 -24.33
N TYR A 214 -12.23 4.68 -25.28
CA TYR A 214 -13.65 4.28 -25.23
C TYR A 214 -13.90 2.82 -25.66
N ASP A 215 -12.88 2.14 -26.19
CA ASP A 215 -12.95 0.72 -26.55
C ASP A 215 -12.48 -0.22 -25.43
N VAL A 216 -12.03 0.32 -24.29
CA VAL A 216 -11.52 -0.50 -23.18
C VAL A 216 -12.66 -1.22 -22.42
N SER A 217 -12.29 -2.31 -21.76
CA SER A 217 -13.21 -3.00 -20.84
C SER A 217 -13.51 -2.12 -19.62
N PHE A 218 -14.61 -2.40 -18.91
CA PHE A 218 -14.95 -1.72 -17.66
C PHE A 218 -13.83 -1.82 -16.61
N GLU A 219 -13.22 -2.99 -16.46
CA GLU A 219 -12.10 -3.21 -15.56
C GLU A 219 -10.89 -2.35 -15.93
N GLU A 220 -10.52 -2.31 -17.20
CA GLU A 220 -9.39 -1.51 -17.69
C GLU A 220 -9.66 -0.01 -17.54
N GLY A 221 -10.88 0.43 -17.85
CA GLY A 221 -11.29 1.82 -17.69
C GLY A 221 -11.24 2.28 -16.23
N CYS A 222 -11.69 1.47 -15.27
CA CYS A 222 -11.59 1.81 -13.84
C CYS A 222 -10.14 1.98 -13.37
N LYS A 223 -9.23 1.10 -13.83
CA LYS A 223 -7.80 1.22 -13.52
C LYS A 223 -7.17 2.45 -14.17
N LEU A 224 -7.60 2.76 -15.40
CA LEU A 224 -7.10 3.92 -16.13
C LEU A 224 -7.58 5.22 -15.47
N LEU A 225 -8.85 5.33 -15.08
CA LEU A 225 -9.37 6.48 -14.34
C LEU A 225 -8.65 6.66 -13.00
N PHE A 226 -8.41 5.57 -12.26
CA PHE A 226 -7.59 5.60 -11.05
C PHE A 226 -6.19 6.17 -11.34
N ALA A 227 -5.53 5.71 -12.42
CA ALA A 227 -4.19 6.17 -12.77
C ALA A 227 -4.16 7.65 -13.19
N PHE A 228 -5.19 8.18 -13.88
CA PHE A 228 -5.25 9.60 -14.22
C PHE A 228 -5.50 10.49 -13.01
N ASN A 229 -6.40 10.09 -12.09
CA ASN A 229 -6.58 10.81 -10.83
C ASN A 229 -5.29 10.82 -10.00
N LEU A 230 -4.61 9.67 -9.91
CA LEU A 230 -3.32 9.54 -9.25
C LEU A 230 -2.26 10.45 -9.87
N PHE A 231 -2.14 10.45 -11.19
CA PHE A 231 -1.20 11.33 -11.90
C PHE A 231 -1.52 12.80 -11.65
N TYR A 232 -2.80 13.17 -11.70
CA TYR A 232 -3.22 14.56 -11.46
C TYR A 232 -2.89 14.98 -10.01
N SER A 233 -3.09 14.12 -9.02
CA SER A 233 -2.75 14.42 -7.62
C SER A 233 -1.26 14.72 -7.42
N TYR A 234 -0.40 14.07 -8.21
CA TYR A 234 1.04 14.33 -8.17
C TYR A 234 1.46 15.55 -8.99
N SER A 235 0.87 15.75 -10.16
CA SER A 235 1.35 16.67 -11.18
C SER A 235 0.64 18.03 -11.20
N THR A 236 -0.66 18.03 -10.88
CA THR A 236 -1.57 19.17 -11.13
C THR A 236 -1.57 19.66 -12.58
N GLU A 237 -1.29 18.75 -13.54
CA GLU A 237 -1.26 19.09 -14.97
C GLU A 237 -2.68 19.23 -15.52
N GLU A 238 -3.10 20.45 -15.82
CA GLU A 238 -4.47 20.78 -16.24
C GLU A 238 -4.96 19.98 -17.46
N LYS A 239 -4.06 19.62 -18.37
CA LYS A 239 -4.39 18.78 -19.54
C LYS A 239 -4.95 17.41 -19.13
N CYS A 240 -4.58 16.88 -17.97
CA CYS A 240 -5.06 15.58 -17.48
C CYS A 240 -6.55 15.63 -17.08
N LYS A 241 -7.09 16.81 -16.72
CA LYS A 241 -8.50 16.95 -16.33
C LYS A 241 -9.46 16.54 -17.44
N SER A 242 -9.15 16.85 -18.71
CA SER A 242 -10.01 16.43 -19.82
C SER A 242 -10.12 14.91 -19.90
N LEU A 243 -9.01 14.19 -19.72
CA LEU A 243 -9.00 12.72 -19.70
C LEU A 243 -9.79 12.16 -18.52
N ILE A 244 -9.70 12.79 -17.34
CA ILE A 244 -10.47 12.42 -16.15
C ILE A 244 -11.96 12.60 -16.41
N ILE A 245 -12.38 13.75 -16.99
CA ILE A 245 -13.78 14.04 -17.27
C ILE A 245 -14.35 13.05 -18.27
N ASP A 246 -13.70 12.91 -19.42
CA ASP A 246 -14.17 12.05 -20.50
C ASP A 246 -14.29 10.59 -20.07
N LEU A 247 -13.28 10.08 -19.34
CA LEU A 247 -13.28 8.70 -18.89
C LEU A 247 -14.26 8.47 -17.73
N SER A 248 -14.49 9.45 -16.86
CA SER A 248 -15.52 9.38 -15.82
C SER A 248 -16.91 9.25 -16.43
N ASP A 249 -17.25 10.10 -17.40
CA ASP A 249 -18.53 10.04 -18.10
C ASP A 249 -18.72 8.72 -18.85
N PHE A 250 -17.66 8.24 -19.53
CA PHE A 250 -17.69 6.94 -20.20
C PHE A 250 -17.98 5.79 -19.23
N LEU A 251 -17.30 5.75 -18.07
CA LEU A 251 -17.47 4.68 -17.08
C LEU A 251 -18.83 4.74 -16.39
N ILE A 252 -19.37 5.92 -16.13
CA ILE A 252 -20.72 6.12 -15.60
C ILE A 252 -21.74 5.50 -16.56
N ASN A 253 -21.68 5.83 -17.84
CA ASN A 253 -22.57 5.26 -18.84
C ASN A 253 -22.41 3.73 -18.95
N LYS A 254 -21.16 3.26 -18.94
CA LYS A 254 -20.87 1.82 -19.03
C LYS A 254 -21.36 1.02 -17.81
N LEU A 255 -21.34 1.63 -16.60
CA LEU A 255 -21.86 1.02 -15.39
C LEU A 255 -23.38 0.78 -15.48
N GLU A 256 -24.11 1.62 -16.21
CA GLU A 256 -25.57 1.50 -16.38
C GLU A 256 -25.98 0.41 -17.38
N GLU A 257 -25.08 0.02 -18.30
CA GLU A 257 -25.38 -1.01 -19.31
C GLU A 257 -25.54 -2.41 -18.70
N LYS A 258 -24.88 -2.70 -17.57
CA LYS A 258 -24.80 -4.04 -16.98
C LYS A 258 -24.68 -3.97 -15.46
N ASN A 259 -25.25 -4.97 -14.78
CA ASN A 259 -25.03 -5.16 -13.35
C ASN A 259 -23.62 -5.70 -13.06
N TYR A 260 -22.67 -4.80 -12.74
CA TYR A 260 -21.29 -5.14 -12.38
C TYR A 260 -21.11 -5.51 -10.90
N TYR A 261 -22.08 -5.25 -10.03
CA TYR A 261 -21.96 -5.52 -8.59
C TYR A 261 -21.88 -7.01 -8.23
N SER A 262 -22.28 -7.90 -9.13
CA SER A 262 -22.14 -9.34 -8.94
C SER A 262 -20.78 -9.89 -9.37
N ASP A 263 -20.23 -9.38 -10.47
CA ASP A 263 -19.09 -9.98 -11.17
C ASP A 263 -17.79 -9.17 -11.05
N SER A 264 -17.90 -7.87 -10.78
CA SER A 264 -16.79 -6.89 -10.80
C SER A 264 -16.86 -5.94 -9.61
N LEU A 265 -17.11 -6.47 -8.42
CA LEU A 265 -17.31 -5.69 -7.19
C LEU A 265 -16.08 -4.84 -6.84
N ASP A 266 -14.89 -5.35 -7.10
CA ASP A 266 -13.64 -4.61 -6.95
C ASP A 266 -13.59 -3.37 -7.85
N ASN A 267 -14.06 -3.50 -9.10
CA ASN A 267 -14.07 -2.37 -10.02
C ASN A 267 -15.18 -1.35 -9.67
N CYS A 268 -16.34 -1.78 -9.18
CA CYS A 268 -17.35 -0.86 -8.65
C CYS A 268 -16.82 -0.09 -7.43
N SER A 269 -16.13 -0.78 -6.53
CA SER A 269 -15.58 -0.16 -5.32
C SER A 269 -14.47 0.86 -5.63
N ILE A 270 -13.56 0.53 -6.55
CA ILE A 270 -12.51 1.48 -6.95
C ILE A 270 -13.08 2.63 -7.78
N LEU A 271 -14.13 2.38 -8.57
CA LEU A 271 -14.81 3.44 -9.33
C LEU A 271 -15.47 4.46 -8.39
N ALA A 272 -16.11 4.02 -7.32
CA ALA A 272 -16.69 4.94 -6.32
C ALA A 272 -15.62 5.87 -5.73
N LEU A 273 -14.46 5.33 -5.34
CA LEU A 273 -13.32 6.11 -4.86
C LEU A 273 -12.79 7.09 -5.92
N THR A 274 -12.58 6.61 -7.14
CA THR A 274 -11.99 7.43 -8.19
C THR A 274 -12.93 8.52 -8.70
N LEU A 275 -14.25 8.29 -8.72
CA LEU A 275 -15.23 9.35 -9.04
C LEU A 275 -15.27 10.43 -7.96
N LEU A 276 -15.09 10.08 -6.68
CA LEU A 276 -14.95 11.06 -5.61
C LEU A 276 -13.68 11.92 -5.81
N ASP A 277 -12.56 11.30 -6.19
CA ASP A 277 -11.34 12.05 -6.51
C ASP A 277 -11.50 12.86 -7.80
N SER A 278 -12.17 12.32 -8.83
CA SER A 278 -12.53 13.09 -10.04
C SER A 278 -13.34 14.34 -9.70
N PHE A 279 -14.30 14.24 -8.76
CA PHE A 279 -15.03 15.40 -8.24
C PHE A 279 -14.09 16.40 -7.55
N LYS A 280 -13.19 15.95 -6.66
CA LYS A 280 -12.24 16.83 -5.96
C LYS A 280 -11.31 17.56 -6.95
N HIS A 281 -10.94 16.93 -8.06
CA HIS A 281 -10.06 17.51 -9.07
C HIS A 281 -10.77 18.42 -10.07
N THR A 282 -12.03 18.14 -10.41
CA THR A 282 -12.76 18.82 -11.50
C THR A 282 -13.92 19.68 -11.02
N GLU A 283 -14.38 19.51 -9.77
CA GLU A 283 -15.54 20.15 -9.18
C GLU A 283 -16.87 19.80 -9.88
N ILE A 284 -16.89 18.76 -10.73
CA ILE A 284 -18.10 18.30 -11.44
C ILE A 284 -18.96 17.47 -10.49
N ILE A 285 -20.09 18.03 -10.05
CA ILE A 285 -20.95 17.48 -8.99
C ILE A 285 -21.54 16.10 -9.37
N SER A 286 -21.82 15.84 -10.63
CA SER A 286 -22.35 14.54 -11.09
C SER A 286 -21.43 13.36 -10.77
N PHE A 287 -20.12 13.57 -10.67
CA PHE A 287 -19.18 12.53 -10.29
C PHE A 287 -19.33 12.15 -8.81
N LYS A 288 -19.56 13.13 -7.94
CA LYS A 288 -19.86 12.89 -6.53
C LYS A 288 -21.21 12.20 -6.36
N GLU A 289 -22.24 12.69 -7.04
CA GLU A 289 -23.59 12.09 -6.99
C GLU A 289 -23.55 10.62 -7.43
N LYS A 290 -22.82 10.32 -8.52
CA LYS A 290 -22.66 8.95 -8.99
C LYS A 290 -21.83 8.09 -8.05
N SER A 291 -20.78 8.66 -7.44
CA SER A 291 -20.02 7.99 -6.38
C SER A 291 -20.93 7.61 -5.22
N ASP A 292 -21.74 8.55 -4.70
CA ASP A 292 -22.70 8.30 -3.62
C ASP A 292 -23.71 7.19 -4.01
N GLU A 293 -24.26 7.22 -5.22
CA GLU A 293 -25.14 6.15 -5.73
C GLU A 293 -24.47 4.76 -5.72
N ILE A 294 -23.21 4.69 -6.11
CA ILE A 294 -22.44 3.43 -6.07
C ILE A 294 -22.25 2.97 -4.62
N TYR A 295 -21.97 3.89 -3.69
CA TYR A 295 -21.86 3.55 -2.27
C TYR A 295 -23.16 3.00 -1.70
N ASP A 296 -24.31 3.59 -2.05
CA ASP A 296 -25.61 3.07 -1.64
C ASP A 296 -25.83 1.63 -2.12
N LYS A 297 -25.49 1.34 -3.38
CA LYS A 297 -25.57 -0.01 -3.93
C LYS A 297 -24.58 -1.00 -3.28
N LEU A 298 -23.40 -0.56 -2.95
CA LEU A 298 -22.43 -1.38 -2.22
C LEU A 298 -22.91 -1.66 -0.80
N GLN A 299 -23.53 -0.68 -0.13
CA GLN A 299 -24.07 -0.81 1.22
C GLN A 299 -25.24 -1.81 1.28
N GLU A 300 -26.09 -1.89 0.26
CA GLU A 300 -27.16 -2.90 0.14
C GLU A 300 -26.63 -4.34 0.21
N LEU A 301 -25.34 -4.55 -0.11
CA LEU A 301 -24.71 -5.88 -0.03
C LEU A 301 -24.28 -6.27 1.39
N TYR A 302 -24.25 -5.33 2.34
CA TYR A 302 -23.82 -5.60 3.69
C TYR A 302 -24.88 -6.36 4.50
N ASP A 303 -24.52 -7.49 5.05
CA ASP A 303 -25.34 -8.34 5.93
C ASP A 303 -24.92 -8.10 7.38
N GLU A 304 -25.75 -7.42 8.16
CA GLU A 304 -25.47 -7.06 9.56
C GLU A 304 -25.33 -8.29 10.46
N GLU A 305 -26.11 -9.36 10.22
CA GLU A 305 -26.05 -10.57 11.06
C GLU A 305 -24.72 -11.29 10.88
N LYS A 306 -24.17 -11.30 9.65
CA LYS A 306 -22.88 -11.91 9.34
C LYS A 306 -21.70 -10.97 9.51
N GLY A 307 -21.93 -9.67 9.60
CA GLY A 307 -20.90 -8.64 9.70
C GLY A 307 -19.99 -8.60 8.47
N MET A 308 -20.54 -8.87 7.28
CA MET A 308 -19.80 -8.91 6.01
C MET A 308 -20.70 -8.59 4.84
N PHE A 309 -20.13 -8.22 3.69
CA PHE A 309 -20.89 -8.11 2.46
C PHE A 309 -21.10 -9.47 1.80
N LEU A 310 -22.27 -9.66 1.20
CA LEU A 310 -22.63 -10.87 0.46
C LEU A 310 -22.86 -10.52 -1.01
N LYS A 311 -22.14 -11.20 -1.90
CA LYS A 311 -22.41 -11.08 -3.32
C LYS A 311 -23.78 -11.68 -3.66
N PRO A 312 -24.55 -11.06 -4.58
CA PRO A 312 -25.89 -11.53 -4.98
C PRO A 312 -25.79 -12.77 -5.88
N ILE A 313 -25.18 -13.83 -5.35
CA ILE A 313 -24.92 -15.09 -6.06
C ILE A 313 -25.62 -16.22 -5.32
N ASP A 314 -26.50 -16.96 -6.03
CA ASP A 314 -27.18 -18.13 -5.47
C ASP A 314 -26.28 -19.38 -5.55
N LYS A 315 -25.24 -19.39 -4.70
CA LYS A 315 -24.32 -20.52 -4.51
C LYS A 315 -24.12 -20.81 -3.03
N LYS A 316 -23.89 -22.09 -2.70
CA LYS A 316 -23.57 -22.52 -1.32
C LYS A 316 -22.23 -21.99 -0.85
N GLU A 317 -21.33 -21.76 -1.80
CA GLU A 317 -19.98 -21.22 -1.56
C GLU A 317 -19.77 -20.02 -2.46
N ILE A 318 -19.26 -18.93 -1.86
CA ILE A 318 -18.99 -17.68 -2.54
C ILE A 318 -17.48 -17.45 -2.54
N LYS A 319 -16.94 -17.20 -3.73
CA LYS A 319 -15.52 -16.83 -3.87
C LYS A 319 -15.36 -15.32 -3.79
N TYR A 320 -14.45 -14.89 -2.95
CA TYR A 320 -14.02 -13.50 -2.81
C TYR A 320 -12.56 -13.37 -3.23
N SER A 321 -12.25 -12.42 -4.09
CA SER A 321 -10.87 -12.05 -4.38
C SER A 321 -10.33 -11.11 -3.31
N SER A 322 -9.01 -11.05 -3.16
CA SER A 322 -8.38 -10.05 -2.27
C SER A 322 -8.69 -8.62 -2.70
N LEU A 323 -8.83 -8.34 -4.00
CA LEU A 323 -9.21 -7.03 -4.51
C LEU A 323 -10.64 -6.66 -4.08
N GLU A 324 -11.61 -7.55 -4.28
CA GLU A 324 -13.01 -7.30 -3.88
C GLU A 324 -13.13 -6.97 -2.39
N ILE A 325 -12.45 -7.74 -1.54
CA ILE A 325 -12.48 -7.50 -0.10
C ILE A 325 -11.82 -6.17 0.25
N SER A 326 -10.62 -5.94 -0.27
CA SER A 326 -9.81 -4.78 0.13
C SER A 326 -10.38 -3.48 -0.40
N PHE A 327 -10.87 -3.45 -1.64
CA PHE A 327 -11.42 -2.23 -2.23
C PHE A 327 -12.82 -1.91 -1.71
N TYR A 328 -13.66 -2.92 -1.45
CA TYR A 328 -14.93 -2.71 -0.76
C TYR A 328 -14.69 -2.08 0.62
N PHE A 329 -13.76 -2.64 1.39
CA PHE A 329 -13.44 -2.11 2.70
C PHE A 329 -12.86 -0.69 2.64
N LEU A 330 -11.86 -0.47 1.76
CA LEU A 330 -11.21 0.84 1.59
C LEU A 330 -12.23 1.90 1.15
N ALA A 331 -13.12 1.56 0.21
CA ALA A 331 -14.16 2.45 -0.26
C ALA A 331 -15.01 2.99 0.90
N PHE A 332 -15.53 2.10 1.76
CA PHE A 332 -16.30 2.53 2.92
C PHE A 332 -15.47 3.24 3.99
N LEU A 333 -14.20 2.87 4.15
CA LEU A 333 -13.29 3.54 5.08
C LEU A 333 -13.09 5.02 4.70
N ILE A 334 -12.89 5.29 3.40
CA ILE A 334 -12.74 6.66 2.88
C ILE A 334 -14.08 7.39 2.87
N HIS A 335 -15.15 6.74 2.42
CA HIS A 335 -16.49 7.36 2.41
C HIS A 335 -16.95 7.81 3.80
N ALA A 336 -16.65 7.02 4.84
CA ALA A 336 -16.98 7.37 6.21
C ALA A 336 -16.29 8.64 6.72
N LYS A 337 -15.14 9.03 6.14
CA LYS A 337 -14.43 10.27 6.50
C LYS A 337 -15.14 11.52 5.99
N ASP A 338 -15.77 11.41 4.84
CA ASP A 338 -16.45 12.55 4.18
C ASP A 338 -17.89 12.78 4.71
N LYS A 339 -18.37 11.94 5.64
CA LYS A 339 -19.72 12.06 6.21
C LYS A 339 -19.69 12.72 7.59
N GLU A 340 -20.61 13.67 7.82
CA GLU A 340 -20.78 14.36 9.12
C GLU A 340 -21.11 13.38 10.26
N ASP A 341 -21.89 12.33 9.97
CA ASP A 341 -22.20 11.26 10.91
C ASP A 341 -21.52 9.94 10.51
N ALA A 342 -20.24 9.83 10.86
CA ALA A 342 -19.47 8.59 10.65
C ALA A 342 -19.91 7.45 11.59
N SER A 343 -20.78 7.71 12.58
CA SER A 343 -21.16 6.72 13.61
C SER A 343 -21.89 5.52 13.02
N GLN A 344 -22.67 5.70 11.96
CA GLN A 344 -23.38 4.64 11.26
C GLN A 344 -22.43 3.61 10.62
N TYR A 345 -21.26 4.05 10.15
CA TYR A 345 -20.28 3.17 9.50
C TYR A 345 -19.35 2.48 10.50
N LYS A 346 -19.23 2.98 11.72
CA LYS A 346 -18.28 2.48 12.73
C LYS A 346 -18.46 0.98 13.00
N ASN A 347 -19.67 0.52 13.22
CA ASN A 347 -19.95 -0.89 13.52
C ASN A 347 -19.72 -1.77 12.29
N MET A 348 -20.11 -1.29 11.11
CA MET A 348 -19.90 -1.97 9.83
C MET A 348 -18.40 -2.15 9.54
N LEU A 349 -17.62 -1.07 9.61
CA LEU A 349 -16.17 -1.09 9.39
C LEU A 349 -15.45 -2.01 10.39
N HIS A 350 -15.82 -1.95 11.68
CA HIS A 350 -15.26 -2.85 12.68
C HIS A 350 -15.57 -4.32 12.38
N SER A 351 -16.80 -4.63 12.00
CA SER A 351 -17.22 -5.99 11.65
C SER A 351 -16.53 -6.51 10.41
N LEU A 352 -16.46 -5.72 9.34
CA LEU A 352 -15.76 -6.03 8.11
C LEU A 352 -14.26 -6.27 8.36
N TYR A 353 -13.62 -5.38 9.12
CA TYR A 353 -12.21 -5.52 9.46
C TYR A 353 -11.93 -6.82 10.22
N LYS A 354 -12.71 -7.08 11.28
CA LYS A 354 -12.63 -8.30 12.07
C LYS A 354 -12.86 -9.55 11.21
N LYS A 355 -13.93 -9.56 10.41
CA LYS A 355 -14.33 -10.73 9.62
C LYS A 355 -13.34 -11.03 8.52
N PHE A 356 -12.91 -10.01 7.75
CA PHE A 356 -12.06 -10.22 6.57
C PHE A 356 -10.57 -10.16 6.87
N PHE A 357 -10.08 -9.15 7.58
CA PHE A 357 -8.64 -9.01 7.77
C PHE A 357 -8.10 -9.85 8.93
N ILE A 358 -8.87 -9.99 10.00
CA ILE A 358 -8.40 -10.73 11.18
C ILE A 358 -8.72 -12.22 11.10
N SER A 359 -9.99 -12.58 10.77
CA SER A 359 -10.49 -13.95 10.97
C SER A 359 -10.53 -14.81 9.72
N SER A 360 -10.53 -14.24 8.52
CA SER A 360 -10.76 -14.99 7.28
C SER A 360 -9.53 -15.76 6.76
N GLY A 361 -8.34 -15.38 7.20
CA GLY A 361 -7.08 -15.83 6.61
C GLY A 361 -6.71 -15.10 5.32
N LEU A 362 -7.32 -13.94 5.02
CA LEU A 362 -6.95 -13.08 3.89
C LEU A 362 -5.47 -12.67 3.98
N VAL A 363 -5.05 -12.18 5.13
CA VAL A 363 -3.64 -11.90 5.44
C VAL A 363 -2.97 -13.22 5.81
N CYS A 364 -1.96 -13.62 5.04
CA CYS A 364 -1.29 -14.92 5.24
C CYS A 364 -0.51 -14.97 6.53
N SER A 365 0.12 -13.86 6.92
CA SER A 365 0.79 -13.70 8.21
C SER A 365 0.79 -12.21 8.56
N TRP A 366 0.41 -11.88 9.77
CA TRP A 366 0.55 -10.50 10.25
C TRP A 366 2.03 -10.21 10.56
N PRO A 367 2.50 -8.98 10.26
CA PRO A 367 3.84 -8.56 10.67
C PRO A 367 3.94 -8.54 12.20
N GLU A 368 5.16 -8.64 12.70
CA GLU A 368 5.43 -8.40 14.12
C GLU A 368 5.10 -6.94 14.48
N ALA A 369 4.84 -6.68 15.76
CA ALA A 369 4.63 -5.32 16.23
C ALA A 369 5.86 -4.45 15.92
N PRO A 370 5.69 -3.14 15.64
CA PRO A 370 6.80 -2.24 15.45
C PRO A 370 7.78 -2.27 16.62
N SER A 371 9.05 -2.10 16.33
CA SER A 371 10.09 -1.96 17.37
C SER A 371 9.91 -0.65 18.14
N LEU A 372 10.63 -0.50 19.25
CA LEU A 372 10.62 0.73 20.06
C LEU A 372 11.16 1.97 19.32
N ASP A 373 11.89 1.74 18.23
CA ASP A 373 12.47 2.81 17.41
C ASP A 373 11.55 3.25 16.26
N GLU A 374 10.36 2.61 16.12
CA GLU A 374 9.43 2.92 15.04
C GLU A 374 8.28 3.82 15.52
N VAL A 375 7.95 4.84 14.71
CA VAL A 375 6.94 5.87 15.06
C VAL A 375 5.57 5.26 15.31
N GLU A 376 5.20 4.27 14.53
CA GLU A 376 3.90 3.58 14.65
C GLU A 376 3.71 2.88 16.00
N ARG A 377 4.80 2.62 16.73
CA ARG A 377 4.74 2.07 18.09
C ARG A 377 3.97 3.00 19.03
N TYR A 378 4.09 4.29 18.82
CA TYR A 378 3.56 5.33 19.71
C TYR A 378 2.23 5.90 19.25
N ARG A 379 1.68 5.40 18.17
CA ARG A 379 0.43 5.90 17.62
C ARG A 379 -0.72 5.66 18.60
N GLY A 380 -1.44 6.74 18.92
CA GLY A 380 -2.59 6.70 19.85
C GLY A 380 -2.23 6.50 21.32
N LEU A 381 -0.93 6.51 21.67
CA LEU A 381 -0.45 6.45 23.05
C LEU A 381 -0.08 7.84 23.56
N SER A 382 -0.33 8.08 24.84
CA SER A 382 0.32 9.19 25.55
C SER A 382 1.80 8.81 25.75
N LEU A 383 2.71 9.79 25.81
CA LEU A 383 4.13 9.56 26.17
C LEU A 383 4.35 9.23 27.65
N GLN A 384 3.29 8.92 28.39
CA GLN A 384 3.46 8.41 29.74
C GLN A 384 4.19 7.07 29.69
N SER A 385 5.26 6.95 30.47
CA SER A 385 6.12 5.76 30.46
C SER A 385 5.38 4.46 30.72
N LYS A 386 4.25 4.49 31.45
CA LYS A 386 3.38 3.32 31.66
C LYS A 386 2.72 2.82 30.39
N ASP A 387 2.38 3.73 29.46
CA ASP A 387 1.70 3.38 28.21
C ASP A 387 2.70 2.84 27.17
N MET A 388 3.98 3.21 27.29
CA MET A 388 5.05 2.76 26.39
C MET A 388 5.50 1.32 26.65
N LEU A 389 5.17 0.74 27.80
CA LEU A 389 5.61 -0.60 28.22
C LEU A 389 4.64 -1.71 27.82
N ASP A 390 3.41 -1.39 27.44
CA ASP A 390 2.39 -2.39 27.17
C ASP A 390 2.14 -2.54 25.66
N GLU A 391 2.59 -3.66 25.10
CA GLU A 391 2.32 -4.01 23.70
C GLU A 391 0.84 -4.09 23.35
N SER A 392 -0.04 -4.29 24.34
CA SER A 392 -1.48 -4.40 24.12
C SER A 392 -2.09 -3.10 23.60
N PHE A 393 -1.48 -1.94 23.88
CA PHE A 393 -1.94 -0.65 23.35
C PHE A 393 -1.66 -0.52 21.85
N PHE A 394 -0.60 -1.13 21.37
CA PHE A 394 -0.31 -1.14 19.93
C PHE A 394 -1.05 -2.26 19.20
N ARG A 395 -1.04 -3.46 19.76
CA ARG A 395 -1.75 -4.61 19.21
C ARG A 395 -3.17 -4.63 19.75
N MET A 396 -4.12 -4.07 19.03
CA MET A 396 -5.55 -4.24 19.28
C MET A 396 -5.92 -4.97 20.58
N PRO A 397 -6.08 -4.30 21.73
CA PRO A 397 -6.37 -4.99 22.99
C PRO A 397 -7.68 -5.79 22.96
N ASN A 398 -8.55 -5.52 21.98
CA ASN A 398 -9.89 -6.12 21.88
C ASN A 398 -10.07 -7.08 20.68
N LEU A 399 -9.05 -7.19 19.82
CA LEU A 399 -9.04 -8.15 18.71
C LEU A 399 -7.69 -8.88 18.72
N PRO A 400 -7.68 -10.20 18.89
CA PRO A 400 -6.44 -10.94 18.83
C PRO A 400 -5.83 -10.78 17.43
N SER A 401 -4.64 -10.22 17.33
CA SER A 401 -3.88 -10.29 16.09
C SER A 401 -3.55 -11.76 15.84
N PRO A 402 -3.69 -12.28 14.61
CA PRO A 402 -3.25 -13.61 14.28
C PRO A 402 -1.75 -13.75 14.60
N ALA A 403 -1.37 -14.91 15.15
CA ALA A 403 0.03 -15.19 15.41
C ALA A 403 0.83 -15.10 14.10
N SER A 404 2.03 -14.55 14.17
CA SER A 404 2.97 -14.61 13.05
C SER A 404 3.28 -16.07 12.75
N SER A 405 3.00 -16.52 11.53
CA SER A 405 3.27 -17.90 11.09
C SER A 405 4.65 -18.06 10.46
N GLY A 406 5.48 -17.02 10.50
CA GLY A 406 6.76 -16.99 9.78
C GLY A 406 6.63 -16.83 8.26
N MET A 407 5.41 -16.66 7.74
CA MET A 407 5.14 -16.34 6.34
C MET A 407 5.22 -14.84 6.12
N ALA A 408 5.35 -14.40 4.86
CA ALA A 408 5.29 -12.96 4.56
C ALA A 408 3.87 -12.41 4.79
N PRO A 409 3.74 -11.11 5.13
CA PRO A 409 2.47 -10.44 5.24
C PRO A 409 1.87 -10.14 3.86
N ILE A 410 1.56 -11.18 3.11
CA ILE A 410 0.92 -11.12 1.79
C ILE A 410 -0.56 -11.46 1.89
N LEU A 411 -1.34 -10.99 0.92
CA LEU A 411 -2.74 -11.34 0.79
C LEU A 411 -2.91 -12.64 0.00
N ALA A 412 -3.74 -13.53 0.51
CA ALA A 412 -4.21 -14.69 -0.23
C ALA A 412 -4.93 -14.23 -1.51
N LYS A 413 -4.71 -14.92 -2.63
CA LYS A 413 -5.29 -14.54 -3.92
C LYS A 413 -6.82 -14.47 -3.88
N SER A 414 -7.45 -15.40 -3.17
CA SER A 414 -8.90 -15.48 -2.98
C SER A 414 -9.26 -16.37 -1.81
N LEU A 415 -10.44 -16.08 -1.22
CA LEU A 415 -11.08 -16.85 -0.18
C LEU A 415 -12.34 -17.51 -0.72
N LEU A 416 -12.72 -18.64 -0.13
CA LEU A 416 -13.98 -19.32 -0.35
C LEU A 416 -14.79 -19.27 0.95
N TYR A 417 -15.95 -18.62 0.90
CA TYR A 417 -16.88 -18.54 2.02
C TYR A 417 -17.96 -19.58 1.90
N SER A 418 -18.13 -20.42 2.91
CA SER A 418 -19.20 -21.41 2.99
C SER A 418 -20.38 -20.85 3.76
N LYS A 419 -21.53 -20.61 3.09
CA LYS A 419 -22.78 -20.15 3.72
C LYS A 419 -23.26 -21.09 4.82
N LYS A 420 -23.02 -22.40 4.69
CA LYS A 420 -23.46 -23.42 5.66
C LYS A 420 -22.63 -23.41 6.94
N LYS A 421 -21.31 -23.17 6.82
CA LYS A 421 -20.37 -23.22 7.93
C LYS A 421 -20.11 -21.86 8.55
N ASP A 422 -20.55 -20.78 7.93
CA ASP A 422 -20.20 -19.37 8.23
C ASP A 422 -18.68 -19.20 8.42
N SER A 423 -17.89 -19.75 7.52
CA SER A 423 -16.45 -19.74 7.63
C SER A 423 -15.75 -19.57 6.29
N PHE A 424 -14.55 -19.00 6.33
CA PHE A 424 -13.68 -18.85 5.20
C PHE A 424 -12.61 -19.94 5.14
N THR A 425 -12.23 -20.28 3.90
CA THR A 425 -11.03 -21.08 3.62
C THR A 425 -10.25 -20.42 2.50
N ARG A 426 -8.93 -20.51 2.54
CA ARG A 426 -8.09 -20.05 1.44
C ARG A 426 -8.32 -20.94 0.22
N ASN A 427 -8.61 -20.33 -0.92
CA ASN A 427 -8.81 -21.07 -2.17
C ASN A 427 -7.48 -21.38 -2.89
N SER A 428 -6.44 -20.60 -2.60
CA SER A 428 -5.11 -20.77 -3.20
C SER A 428 -4.06 -20.03 -2.36
N ASP A 429 -2.96 -20.71 -2.10
CA ASP A 429 -1.79 -20.13 -1.44
C ASP A 429 -0.84 -19.42 -2.42
N THR A 430 -1.24 -19.24 -3.68
CA THR A 430 -0.43 -18.55 -4.68
C THR A 430 -0.31 -17.07 -4.36
N PHE A 431 0.92 -16.57 -4.26
CA PHE A 431 1.20 -15.14 -4.26
C PHE A 431 0.94 -14.56 -5.65
N ASP A 432 0.05 -13.62 -5.74
CA ASP A 432 -0.25 -12.84 -6.95
C ASP A 432 0.24 -11.40 -6.73
N SER A 433 1.39 -11.06 -7.33
CA SER A 433 2.01 -9.75 -7.10
C SER A 433 1.14 -8.61 -7.59
N GLY A 434 0.40 -8.77 -8.70
CA GLY A 434 -0.47 -7.72 -9.22
C GLY A 434 -1.55 -7.33 -8.22
N LYS A 435 -2.20 -8.33 -7.61
CA LYS A 435 -3.23 -8.07 -6.59
C LYS A 435 -2.62 -7.46 -5.32
N ASN A 436 -1.51 -8.00 -4.85
CA ASN A 436 -0.86 -7.50 -3.64
C ASN A 436 -0.34 -6.07 -3.82
N MET A 437 0.34 -5.77 -4.94
CA MET A 437 0.86 -4.42 -5.20
C MET A 437 -0.28 -3.41 -5.33
N PHE A 438 -1.38 -3.76 -6.00
CA PHE A 438 -2.48 -2.82 -6.17
C PHE A 438 -3.17 -2.54 -4.83
N VAL A 439 -3.45 -3.55 -4.01
CA VAL A 439 -4.06 -3.34 -2.69
C VAL A 439 -3.12 -2.55 -1.76
N TYR A 440 -1.87 -2.97 -1.63
CA TYR A 440 -0.96 -2.32 -0.69
C TYR A 440 -0.60 -0.90 -1.10
N PHE A 441 -0.44 -0.66 -2.40
CA PHE A 441 -0.25 0.70 -2.90
C PHE A 441 -1.46 1.59 -2.56
N THR A 442 -2.68 1.14 -2.88
CA THR A 442 -3.89 1.94 -2.59
C THR A 442 -4.09 2.19 -1.10
N LEU A 443 -3.80 1.21 -0.23
CA LEU A 443 -3.85 1.41 1.21
C LEU A 443 -2.80 2.42 1.69
N ILE A 444 -1.57 2.37 1.17
CA ILE A 444 -0.54 3.37 1.49
C ILE A 444 -1.00 4.75 1.02
N HIS A 445 -1.40 4.87 -0.24
CA HIS A 445 -1.78 6.13 -0.86
C HIS A 445 -2.94 6.84 -0.13
N PHE A 446 -4.02 6.12 0.16
CA PHE A 446 -5.21 6.72 0.79
C PHE A 446 -5.12 6.89 2.30
N LEU A 447 -4.18 6.23 2.98
CA LEU A 447 -4.08 6.26 4.43
C LEU A 447 -2.88 7.02 4.97
N MET A 448 -1.89 7.32 4.13
CA MET A 448 -0.61 7.90 4.57
C MET A 448 -0.78 9.26 5.25
N ASP A 449 -1.55 10.16 4.65
CA ASP A 449 -1.71 11.52 5.17
C ASP A 449 -2.41 11.51 6.54
N ASP A 450 -3.47 10.73 6.71
CA ASP A 450 -4.16 10.58 8.01
C ASP A 450 -3.27 9.97 9.08
N VAL A 451 -2.40 9.03 8.67
CA VAL A 451 -1.42 8.42 9.58
C VAL A 451 -0.40 9.45 10.04
N ILE A 452 0.10 10.28 9.12
CA ILE A 452 1.06 11.35 9.43
C ILE A 452 0.41 12.39 10.34
N GLU A 453 -0.76 12.90 9.98
CA GLU A 453 -1.48 13.90 10.79
C GLU A 453 -1.82 13.37 12.19
N GLY A 454 -2.28 12.12 12.30
CA GLY A 454 -2.58 11.49 13.57
C GLY A 454 -1.37 11.36 14.50
N MET A 455 -0.17 11.21 13.95
CA MET A 455 1.08 11.17 14.72
C MET A 455 1.58 12.56 15.13
N ASP A 456 1.47 13.54 14.22
CA ASP A 456 1.92 14.90 14.49
C ASP A 456 1.08 15.59 15.59
N PHE A 457 -0.22 15.31 15.65
CA PHE A 457 -1.08 15.80 16.72
C PHE A 457 -0.63 15.29 18.09
N ASN A 458 -0.24 14.03 18.19
CA ASN A 458 0.25 13.46 19.44
C ASN A 458 1.61 14.06 19.86
N LEU A 459 2.49 14.35 18.91
CA LEU A 459 3.79 14.99 19.18
C LEU A 459 3.65 16.47 19.57
N ALA A 460 2.66 17.19 19.04
CA ALA A 460 2.41 18.60 19.32
C ALA A 460 1.77 18.83 20.70
N SER A 461 0.87 17.94 21.14
CA SER A 461 0.24 18.03 22.46
C SER A 461 1.21 17.83 23.61
N GLU A 462 2.34 17.21 23.38
CA GLU A 462 3.36 16.89 24.38
C GLU A 462 4.41 17.97 24.57
N ASN A 463 4.65 18.80 23.56
CA ASN A 463 5.58 19.94 23.69
C ASN A 463 5.02 21.08 24.56
N GLN A 464 3.76 21.01 24.97
CA GLN A 464 3.17 22.02 25.86
C GLN A 464 3.34 21.70 27.36
N ASP A 465 3.69 20.45 27.73
CA ASP A 465 3.76 19.99 29.12
C ASP A 465 5.17 19.57 29.60
N ILE A 466 6.23 19.81 28.83
CA ILE A 466 7.60 19.57 29.31
C ILE A 466 8.04 20.81 30.13
N PRO A 467 8.10 20.73 31.48
CA PRO A 467 8.72 21.76 32.25
C PRO A 467 10.18 21.92 31.78
N SER A 468 10.62 23.15 31.54
CA SER A 468 11.98 23.41 31.16
C SER A 468 12.94 22.74 32.17
N VAL A 469 14.01 22.14 31.68
CA VAL A 469 15.03 21.43 32.50
C VAL A 469 15.55 22.31 33.64
N ASP A 470 15.46 23.62 33.48
CA ASP A 470 15.83 24.61 34.50
C ASP A 470 14.93 24.56 35.75
N ASN A 471 13.68 24.17 35.62
CA ASN A 471 12.75 23.99 36.75
C ASN A 471 12.93 22.65 37.51
N MET A 472 13.68 21.71 36.97
CA MET A 472 14.00 20.47 37.68
C MET A 472 15.23 20.54 38.59
N ILE A 473 16.07 21.58 38.43
CA ILE A 473 17.29 21.74 39.23
C ILE A 473 17.00 22.46 40.55
N GLU A 474 15.92 23.24 40.64
CA GLU A 474 15.58 23.98 41.89
C GLU A 474 14.92 23.10 42.97
N ASN A 475 14.54 21.87 42.71
CA ASN A 475 13.88 20.97 43.68
C ASN A 475 14.75 19.78 44.13
N ILE A 476 16.06 19.87 44.06
CA ILE A 476 16.96 18.90 44.72
C ILE A 476 17.15 19.40 46.17
N PRO A 477 16.67 18.66 47.20
CA PRO A 477 16.93 18.99 48.56
C PRO A 477 18.45 19.01 48.81
N SER A 478 18.94 20.07 49.46
CA SER A 478 20.34 20.17 49.85
C SER A 478 20.76 19.00 50.74
N THR A 479 21.94 18.50 50.50
CA THR A 479 22.51 17.28 51.16
C THR A 479 22.79 17.42 52.67
N GLU A 480 22.11 18.32 53.40
CA GLU A 480 22.31 18.51 54.85
C GLU A 480 21.28 17.81 55.76
N ASP A 481 20.23 17.19 55.23
CA ASP A 481 19.21 16.51 56.08
C ASP A 481 19.21 14.99 56.04
N ILE A 482 20.37 14.36 55.90
CA ILE A 482 20.51 12.91 56.09
C ILE A 482 21.26 12.58 57.38
N SER A 483 20.61 12.78 58.52
CA SER A 483 21.12 12.33 59.80
C SER A 483 20.01 11.63 60.64
N ASP A 484 19.23 10.74 60.08
CA ASP A 484 18.42 9.81 60.93
C ASP A 484 17.92 8.61 60.12
N ILE A 485 18.80 7.63 59.93
CA ILE A 485 18.35 6.30 59.56
C ILE A 485 18.58 5.39 60.77
N PRO A 486 17.52 4.80 61.37
CA PRO A 486 17.69 3.78 62.43
C PRO A 486 18.26 2.50 61.81
N LYS A 487 19.36 2.03 62.35
CA LYS A 487 19.88 0.68 62.14
C LYS A 487 18.93 -0.32 62.79
N TYR A 488 18.33 -1.19 61.97
CA TYR A 488 17.92 -2.54 62.43
C TYR A 488 18.54 -3.56 61.49
N ILE A 489 19.51 -4.27 62.07
CA ILE A 489 20.04 -5.55 61.66
C ILE A 489 19.34 -6.58 62.52
N GLU A 490 18.67 -7.56 61.93
CA GLU A 490 18.80 -8.99 62.13
C GLU A 490 17.94 -9.71 61.16
#